data_2ae85ce4844e672b8b33050b686549fb
#
_entry.id   2ae85ce4844e672b8b33050b686549fb
#
_cell.length_a   1.000
_cell.length_b   1.000
_cell.length_c   1.000
_cell.angle_alpha   90.00
_cell.angle_beta   90.00
_cell.angle_gamma   90.00
#
_symmetry.space_group_name_H-M   'P 1'
#
loop_
_entity.id
_entity.type
_entity.pdbx_description
1 polymer ?
#
loop_
_entity_poly.entity_id
_entity_poly.type
_entity_poly.pdbx_seq_one_letter_code
_entity_poly.pdbx_strand_id
1 'polypeptide(L)'
;MLFRSGGETAEMPGMYEGEDYDLAGFCVGVVEKTEIIDGSKVAAGDALLALPSSGPHSNGYSLIRKIIEVSGADIENTQLDGKPLTDLLMAPTRIYVKPLLKLIKETGVVKAMAHITGGGLLDNIPRVLPKGAQAVVDVASWQRPAVFDWLQEKGNVDEHEMHRVLNCGVGMVICVAQADVETALNVLREAGEQPWVIGQIATAAEGAAQVELQNIKAH
;
A
#
# COMPACT_ATOMS: atom_id res chain seq x y z
N MET A 1 0.30 10.05 -22.76
CA MET A 1 -0.84 9.71 -23.63
C MET A 1 -1.17 8.26 -23.36
N LEU A 2 -2.33 7.95 -22.78
CA LEU A 2 -2.77 6.57 -22.55
C LEU A 2 -3.49 6.09 -23.81
N PHE A 3 -2.91 5.12 -24.49
CA PHE A 3 -3.62 4.44 -25.57
C PHE A 3 -4.35 3.22 -24.98
N ARG A 4 -5.66 3.16 -25.17
CA ARG A 4 -6.39 1.91 -25.06
C ARG A 4 -6.23 1.18 -26.39
N SER A 5 -5.33 0.21 -26.44
CA SER A 5 -4.94 -0.43 -27.69
C SER A 5 -5.75 -1.66 -28.05
N GLY A 6 -6.61 -2.14 -27.17
CA GLY A 6 -7.45 -3.30 -27.43
C GLY A 6 -7.93 -4.01 -26.18
N GLY A 7 -8.71 -5.02 -26.39
CA GLY A 7 -9.19 -5.97 -25.38
C GLY A 7 -9.70 -7.20 -26.12
N GLU A 8 -9.80 -8.29 -25.40
CA GLU A 8 -10.32 -9.56 -25.88
C GLU A 8 -11.23 -10.16 -24.83
N THR A 9 -12.25 -10.87 -25.27
CA THR A 9 -13.09 -11.69 -24.41
C THR A 9 -12.81 -13.15 -24.75
N ALA A 10 -12.54 -13.96 -23.75
CA ALA A 10 -12.34 -15.39 -23.91
C ALA A 10 -13.35 -16.15 -23.05
N GLU A 11 -13.98 -17.16 -23.64
CA GLU A 11 -14.77 -18.11 -22.89
C GLU A 11 -13.83 -19.14 -22.23
N MET A 12 -14.11 -19.44 -20.96
CA MET A 12 -13.32 -20.43 -20.18
C MET A 12 -14.27 -21.50 -19.62
N PRO A 13 -14.71 -22.44 -20.47
CA PRO A 13 -15.68 -23.46 -20.08
C PRO A 13 -15.20 -24.30 -18.89
N GLY A 14 -16.05 -24.46 -17.87
CA GLY A 14 -15.74 -25.21 -16.68
C GLY A 14 -14.89 -24.46 -15.63
N MET A 15 -14.51 -23.19 -15.87
CA MET A 15 -13.77 -22.37 -14.92
C MET A 15 -14.68 -21.39 -14.17
N TYR A 16 -15.68 -20.85 -14.85
CA TYR A 16 -16.68 -19.94 -14.30
C TYR A 16 -18.07 -20.53 -14.42
N GLU A 17 -18.94 -20.25 -13.45
CA GLU A 17 -20.32 -20.71 -13.41
C GLU A 17 -21.27 -19.52 -13.57
N GLY A 18 -22.35 -19.74 -14.34
CA GLY A 18 -23.39 -18.74 -14.52
C GLY A 18 -22.91 -17.45 -15.19
N GLU A 19 -23.06 -16.33 -14.49
CA GLU A 19 -22.67 -14.99 -14.98
C GLU A 19 -21.33 -14.51 -14.40
N ASP A 20 -20.55 -15.39 -13.80
CA ASP A 20 -19.25 -15.06 -13.25
C ASP A 20 -18.26 -14.69 -14.35
N TYR A 21 -17.46 -13.66 -14.10
CA TYR A 21 -16.39 -13.22 -14.99
C TYR A 21 -15.27 -12.56 -14.23
N ASP A 22 -14.07 -12.60 -14.79
CA ASP A 22 -12.92 -11.86 -14.33
C ASP A 22 -12.47 -10.79 -15.31
N LEU A 23 -11.96 -9.71 -14.79
CA LEU A 23 -11.31 -8.67 -15.56
C LEU A 23 -9.81 -8.70 -15.28
N ALA A 24 -9.03 -8.92 -16.33
CA ALA A 24 -7.58 -8.87 -16.26
C ALA A 24 -7.04 -7.75 -17.14
N GLY A 25 -6.02 -7.06 -16.66
CA GLY A 25 -5.37 -6.01 -17.43
C GLY A 25 -3.86 -6.04 -17.22
N PHE A 26 -3.13 -5.68 -18.26
CA PHE A 26 -1.70 -5.42 -18.16
C PHE A 26 -1.36 -4.13 -18.90
N CYS A 27 -0.30 -3.47 -18.48
CA CYS A 27 0.20 -2.30 -19.18
C CYS A 27 1.68 -2.47 -19.51
N VAL A 28 2.05 -1.93 -20.67
CA VAL A 28 3.43 -1.91 -21.14
C VAL A 28 3.90 -0.47 -21.18
N GLY A 29 5.07 -0.22 -20.62
CA GLY A 29 5.72 1.09 -20.65
C GLY A 29 7.19 0.96 -21.04
N VAL A 30 7.82 2.10 -21.26
CA VAL A 30 9.26 2.20 -21.52
C VAL A 30 9.87 3.21 -20.57
N VAL A 31 11.10 2.93 -20.16
CA VAL A 31 11.92 3.83 -19.33
C VAL A 31 13.36 3.75 -19.83
N GLU A 32 14.10 4.84 -19.76
CA GLU A 32 15.53 4.83 -20.03
C GLU A 32 16.24 3.95 -19.01
N LYS A 33 17.19 3.13 -19.48
CA LYS A 33 17.89 2.16 -18.62
C LYS A 33 18.56 2.83 -17.41
N THR A 34 19.02 4.05 -17.57
CA THR A 34 19.67 4.86 -16.51
C THR A 34 18.68 5.44 -15.50
N GLU A 35 17.38 5.44 -15.81
CA GLU A 35 16.30 5.99 -14.97
C GLU A 35 15.48 4.91 -14.27
N ILE A 36 15.89 3.64 -14.37
CA ILE A 36 15.21 2.54 -13.68
C ILE A 36 15.35 2.72 -12.16
N ILE A 37 14.20 2.70 -11.48
CA ILE A 37 14.12 2.73 -10.02
C ILE A 37 13.92 1.27 -9.55
N ASP A 38 15.01 0.61 -9.17
CA ASP A 38 15.06 -0.81 -8.82
C ASP A 38 15.40 -1.09 -7.36
N GLY A 39 15.51 -0.03 -6.54
CA GLY A 39 15.88 -0.14 -5.13
C GLY A 39 17.38 -0.30 -4.85
N SER A 40 18.23 -0.44 -5.88
CA SER A 40 19.68 -0.64 -5.71
C SER A 40 20.39 0.51 -5.01
N LYS A 41 19.80 1.71 -5.01
CA LYS A 41 20.33 2.93 -4.38
C LYS A 41 19.88 3.09 -2.92
N VAL A 42 19.03 2.21 -2.42
CA VAL A 42 18.56 2.26 -1.02
C VAL A 42 19.69 1.92 -0.08
N ALA A 43 19.86 2.72 0.96
CA ALA A 43 20.92 2.59 1.95
C ALA A 43 20.40 2.85 3.38
N ALA A 44 21.11 2.33 4.38
CA ALA A 44 20.82 2.64 5.77
C ALA A 44 20.87 4.15 6.02
N GLY A 45 19.91 4.67 6.77
CA GLY A 45 19.71 6.09 7.02
C GLY A 45 18.77 6.78 6.01
N ASP A 46 18.33 6.09 4.96
CA ASP A 46 17.28 6.61 4.08
C ASP A 46 15.93 6.66 4.81
N ALA A 47 15.10 7.63 4.43
CA ALA A 47 13.76 7.78 4.97
C ALA A 47 12.72 7.03 4.13
N LEU A 48 11.70 6.53 4.81
CA LEU A 48 10.49 6.00 4.20
C LEU A 48 9.35 6.99 4.34
N LEU A 49 8.79 7.42 3.22
CA LEU A 49 7.61 8.27 3.14
C LEU A 49 6.40 7.42 2.78
N ALA A 50 5.23 7.77 3.30
CA ALA A 50 3.99 7.09 2.96
C ALA A 50 2.97 8.04 2.34
N LEU A 51 2.09 7.47 1.49
CA LEU A 51 0.88 8.11 1.00
C LEU A 51 -0.34 7.34 1.48
N PRO A 52 -1.45 8.04 1.82
CA PRO A 52 -2.63 7.40 2.35
C PRO A 52 -3.31 6.50 1.32
N SER A 53 -3.90 5.41 1.78
CA SER A 53 -4.85 4.63 0.99
C SER A 53 -6.26 5.24 1.07
N SER A 54 -7.14 4.86 0.14
CA SER A 54 -8.56 5.21 0.16
C SER A 54 -9.41 4.19 0.93
N GLY A 55 -8.85 3.04 1.27
CA GLY A 55 -9.49 1.90 1.89
C GLY A 55 -8.66 0.64 1.66
N PRO A 56 -9.25 -0.57 1.61
CA PRO A 56 -8.52 -1.82 1.43
C PRO A 56 -7.80 -1.98 0.08
N HIS A 57 -8.05 -1.11 -0.89
CA HIS A 57 -7.42 -1.13 -2.22
C HIS A 57 -7.58 -2.47 -2.95
N SER A 58 -8.81 -3.00 -2.92
CA SER A 58 -9.15 -4.27 -3.57
C SER A 58 -8.32 -5.47 -3.10
N ASN A 59 -7.81 -5.42 -1.86
CA ASN A 59 -7.01 -6.49 -1.26
C ASN A 59 -7.59 -6.93 0.10
N GLY A 60 -7.29 -8.18 0.49
CA GLY A 60 -7.70 -8.72 1.78
C GLY A 60 -9.18 -9.10 1.87
N TYR A 61 -9.92 -9.16 0.76
CA TYR A 61 -11.37 -9.38 0.79
C TYR A 61 -11.80 -10.76 1.26
N SER A 62 -10.94 -11.77 1.17
CA SER A 62 -11.23 -13.08 1.79
C SER A 62 -11.38 -12.94 3.30
N LEU A 63 -10.47 -12.22 3.95
CA LEU A 63 -10.55 -11.91 5.38
C LEU A 63 -11.75 -11.00 5.68
N ILE A 64 -11.94 -9.92 4.91
CA ILE A 64 -13.04 -8.96 5.11
C ILE A 64 -14.40 -9.68 5.04
N ARG A 65 -14.63 -10.52 4.02
CA ARG A 65 -15.86 -11.31 3.89
C ARG A 65 -16.05 -12.24 5.08
N LYS A 66 -14.97 -12.89 5.53
CA LYS A 66 -15.06 -13.79 6.70
C LYS A 66 -15.40 -13.03 7.98
N ILE A 67 -14.83 -11.82 8.17
CA ILE A 67 -15.15 -10.96 9.31
C ILE A 67 -16.64 -10.56 9.28
N ILE A 68 -17.15 -10.13 8.12
CA ILE A 68 -18.55 -9.77 7.96
C ILE A 68 -19.46 -10.96 8.30
N GLU A 69 -19.14 -12.14 7.77
CA GLU A 69 -19.89 -13.38 8.03
C GLU A 69 -19.93 -13.71 9.52
N VAL A 70 -18.76 -13.76 10.19
CA VAL A 70 -18.69 -14.21 11.59
C VAL A 70 -19.20 -13.16 12.58
N SER A 71 -19.08 -11.88 12.26
CA SER A 71 -19.59 -10.80 13.10
C SER A 71 -21.09 -10.60 12.98
N GLY A 72 -21.72 -11.10 11.91
CA GLY A 72 -23.12 -10.85 11.60
C GLY A 72 -23.43 -9.35 11.39
N ALA A 73 -22.42 -8.56 11.00
CA ALA A 73 -22.57 -7.12 10.88
C ALA A 73 -23.51 -6.71 9.73
N ASP A 74 -24.39 -5.78 10.02
CA ASP A 74 -25.21 -5.11 9.01
C ASP A 74 -24.36 -4.06 8.29
N ILE A 75 -23.72 -4.47 7.19
CA ILE A 75 -22.81 -3.58 6.44
C ILE A 75 -23.55 -2.47 5.71
N GLU A 76 -24.84 -2.62 5.42
CA GLU A 76 -25.65 -1.63 4.71
C GLU A 76 -26.02 -0.46 5.62
N ASN A 77 -26.30 -0.72 6.89
CA ASN A 77 -26.72 0.30 7.86
C ASN A 77 -25.58 0.73 8.81
N THR A 78 -24.44 0.03 8.82
CA THR A 78 -23.29 0.43 9.63
C THR A 78 -22.61 1.66 9.06
N GLN A 79 -22.33 2.64 9.92
CA GLN A 79 -21.57 3.84 9.56
C GLN A 79 -20.32 3.97 10.43
N LEU A 80 -19.21 4.42 9.83
CA LEU A 80 -17.96 4.77 10.50
C LEU A 80 -17.58 6.18 10.08
N ASP A 81 -17.34 7.06 11.05
CA ASP A 81 -17.00 8.47 10.81
C ASP A 81 -17.99 9.16 9.85
N GLY A 82 -19.29 8.86 9.97
CA GLY A 82 -20.37 9.43 9.15
C GLY A 82 -20.41 8.93 7.70
N LYS A 83 -19.68 7.87 7.35
CA LYS A 83 -19.70 7.24 6.04
C LYS A 83 -20.23 5.82 6.12
N PRO A 84 -21.01 5.36 5.14
CA PRO A 84 -21.43 3.96 5.06
C PRO A 84 -20.23 3.02 5.04
N LEU A 85 -20.30 1.93 5.79
CA LEU A 85 -19.24 0.91 5.81
C LEU A 85 -18.99 0.32 4.42
N THR A 86 -20.04 0.14 3.63
CA THR A 86 -19.96 -0.31 2.24
C THR A 86 -19.08 0.61 1.40
N ASP A 87 -19.23 1.94 1.52
CA ASP A 87 -18.43 2.90 0.76
C ASP A 87 -16.95 2.83 1.16
N LEU A 88 -16.66 2.64 2.45
CA LEU A 88 -15.29 2.51 2.94
C LEU A 88 -14.62 1.21 2.49
N LEU A 89 -15.38 0.11 2.50
CA LEU A 89 -14.89 -1.19 2.04
C LEU A 89 -14.70 -1.23 0.52
N MET A 90 -15.60 -0.60 -0.25
CA MET A 90 -15.61 -0.63 -1.71
C MET A 90 -14.90 0.57 -2.34
N ALA A 91 -14.23 1.40 -1.54
CA ALA A 91 -13.50 2.57 -2.05
C ALA A 91 -12.52 2.18 -3.18
N PRO A 92 -12.58 2.83 -4.35
CA PRO A 92 -11.66 2.54 -5.45
C PRO A 92 -10.21 2.72 -5.03
N THR A 93 -9.33 1.87 -5.53
CA THR A 93 -7.89 1.99 -5.33
C THR A 93 -7.39 3.37 -5.78
N ARG A 94 -6.68 4.07 -4.89
CA ARG A 94 -6.13 5.39 -5.18
C ARG A 94 -5.08 5.34 -6.28
N ILE A 95 -5.13 6.29 -7.20
CA ILE A 95 -4.19 6.38 -8.33
C ILE A 95 -3.05 7.33 -7.99
N TYR A 96 -1.85 6.80 -7.78
CA TYR A 96 -0.64 7.55 -7.40
C TYR A 96 0.20 8.00 -8.59
N VAL A 97 -0.19 7.70 -9.83
CA VAL A 97 0.63 7.88 -11.03
C VAL A 97 1.09 9.34 -11.20
N LYS A 98 0.17 10.31 -11.12
CA LYS A 98 0.50 11.73 -11.34
C LYS A 98 1.44 12.29 -10.29
N PRO A 99 1.18 12.16 -8.97
CA PRO A 99 2.07 12.69 -7.94
C PRO A 99 3.45 12.01 -7.95
N LEU A 100 3.51 10.68 -8.17
CA LEU A 100 4.79 9.99 -8.24
C LEU A 100 5.61 10.38 -9.47
N LEU A 101 4.98 10.49 -10.65
CA LEU A 101 5.69 10.96 -11.85
C LEU A 101 6.17 12.41 -11.71
N LYS A 102 5.40 13.28 -11.02
CA LYS A 102 5.85 14.64 -10.70
C LYS A 102 7.10 14.58 -9.83
N LEU A 103 7.06 13.83 -8.71
CA LEU A 103 8.19 13.69 -7.81
C LEU A 103 9.44 13.17 -8.53
N ILE A 104 9.31 12.09 -9.30
CA ILE A 104 10.43 11.49 -10.03
C ILE A 104 11.06 12.48 -11.03
N LYS A 105 10.22 13.16 -11.83
CA LYS A 105 10.69 14.03 -12.91
C LYS A 105 11.29 15.35 -12.41
N GLU A 106 10.73 15.92 -11.35
CA GLU A 106 11.18 17.20 -10.83
C GLU A 106 12.41 17.09 -9.93
N THR A 107 12.60 15.94 -9.27
CA THR A 107 13.63 15.83 -8.23
C THR A 107 14.65 14.71 -8.46
N GLY A 108 14.25 13.59 -9.05
CA GLY A 108 15.11 12.41 -9.20
C GLY A 108 15.52 11.74 -7.89
N VAL A 109 14.89 12.06 -6.74
CA VAL A 109 15.33 11.62 -5.40
C VAL A 109 14.78 10.24 -5.01
N VAL A 110 13.87 9.68 -5.79
CA VAL A 110 13.20 8.41 -5.48
C VAL A 110 14.18 7.24 -5.68
N LYS A 111 14.42 6.48 -4.63
CA LYS A 111 15.31 5.30 -4.65
C LYS A 111 14.53 3.99 -4.81
N ALA A 112 13.33 3.91 -4.23
CA ALA A 112 12.44 2.77 -4.33
C ALA A 112 10.99 3.20 -4.08
N MET A 113 10.05 2.40 -4.57
CA MET A 113 8.61 2.60 -4.33
C MET A 113 7.94 1.24 -4.16
N ALA A 114 7.08 1.11 -3.15
CA ALA A 114 6.26 -0.07 -2.91
C ALA A 114 4.78 0.30 -2.86
N HIS A 115 3.98 -0.19 -3.80
CA HIS A 115 2.53 -0.14 -3.71
C HIS A 115 2.06 -1.21 -2.71
N ILE A 116 1.34 -0.80 -1.68
CA ILE A 116 0.92 -1.69 -0.61
C ILE A 116 -0.38 -2.37 -1.00
N THR A 117 -0.27 -3.63 -1.36
CA THR A 117 -1.34 -4.51 -1.84
C THR A 117 -1.53 -5.70 -0.89
N GLY A 118 -2.01 -6.84 -1.36
CA GLY A 118 -2.04 -8.09 -0.60
C GLY A 118 -0.65 -8.45 -0.07
N GLY A 119 -0.56 -8.82 1.19
CA GLY A 119 0.70 -8.97 1.92
C GLY A 119 1.09 -7.76 2.77
N GLY A 120 0.32 -6.64 2.70
CA GLY A 120 0.50 -5.46 3.53
C GLY A 120 1.91 -4.86 3.44
N LEU A 121 2.32 -4.19 4.52
CA LEU A 121 3.66 -3.61 4.61
C LEU A 121 4.75 -4.69 4.59
N LEU A 122 4.49 -5.81 5.24
CA LEU A 122 5.48 -6.87 5.51
C LEU A 122 5.95 -7.59 4.24
N ASP A 123 5.07 -7.78 3.26
CA ASP A 123 5.41 -8.49 2.03
C ASP A 123 5.73 -7.56 0.86
N ASN A 124 5.22 -6.32 0.85
CA ASN A 124 5.43 -5.43 -0.29
C ASN A 124 6.70 -4.59 -0.19
N ILE A 125 7.06 -4.09 0.99
CA ILE A 125 8.30 -3.31 1.17
C ILE A 125 9.55 -4.13 0.84
N PRO A 126 9.71 -5.39 1.29
CA PRO A 126 10.89 -6.19 0.97
C PRO A 126 11.18 -6.36 -0.53
N ARG A 127 10.16 -6.35 -1.37
CA ARG A 127 10.31 -6.55 -2.82
C ARG A 127 11.16 -5.47 -3.51
N VAL A 128 11.26 -4.31 -2.87
CA VAL A 128 11.99 -3.15 -3.42
C VAL A 128 13.23 -2.79 -2.61
N LEU A 129 13.58 -3.60 -1.60
CA LEU A 129 14.77 -3.39 -0.79
C LEU A 129 15.94 -4.29 -1.24
N PRO A 130 17.17 -3.78 -1.21
CA PRO A 130 18.34 -4.61 -1.44
C PRO A 130 18.57 -5.56 -0.26
N LYS A 131 19.35 -6.61 -0.50
CA LYS A 131 19.77 -7.52 0.57
C LYS A 131 20.52 -6.77 1.66
N GLY A 132 20.25 -7.10 2.91
CA GLY A 132 20.89 -6.45 4.09
C GLY A 132 20.27 -5.11 4.49
N ALA A 133 19.23 -4.62 3.77
CA ALA A 133 18.44 -3.49 4.22
C ALA A 133 17.20 -3.97 5.00
N GLN A 134 16.86 -3.23 6.04
CA GLN A 134 15.66 -3.43 6.84
C GLN A 134 14.85 -2.13 6.89
N ALA A 135 13.57 -2.20 6.56
CA ALA A 135 12.63 -1.10 6.81
C ALA A 135 12.17 -1.14 8.27
N VAL A 136 12.41 -0.06 9.00
CA VAL A 136 11.89 0.14 10.35
C VAL A 136 10.71 1.09 10.24
N VAL A 137 9.52 0.58 10.46
CA VAL A 137 8.24 1.28 10.25
C VAL A 137 7.60 1.58 11.59
N ASP A 138 7.33 2.85 11.87
CA ASP A 138 6.62 3.30 13.07
C ASP A 138 5.11 3.32 12.81
N VAL A 139 4.37 2.33 13.30
CA VAL A 139 2.92 2.23 13.11
C VAL A 139 2.14 3.28 13.90
N ALA A 140 2.77 4.01 14.83
CA ALA A 140 2.16 5.14 15.51
C ALA A 140 2.30 6.47 14.73
N SER A 141 3.03 6.48 13.61
CA SER A 141 3.25 7.69 12.81
C SER A 141 2.01 8.16 12.03
N TRP A 142 0.95 7.36 11.98
CA TRP A 142 -0.32 7.76 11.35
C TRP A 142 -1.53 7.28 12.15
N GLN A 143 -2.66 7.94 11.91
CA GLN A 143 -3.94 7.47 12.40
C GLN A 143 -4.51 6.45 11.40
N ARG A 144 -4.67 5.22 11.84
CA ARG A 144 -5.29 4.17 11.03
C ARG A 144 -6.76 4.53 10.74
N PRO A 145 -7.23 4.44 9.48
CA PRO A 145 -8.62 4.70 9.15
C PRO A 145 -9.58 3.75 9.87
N ALA A 146 -10.72 4.27 10.32
CA ALA A 146 -11.70 3.57 11.15
C ALA A 146 -12.17 2.22 10.58
N VAL A 147 -12.19 2.07 9.26
CA VAL A 147 -12.55 0.80 8.61
C VAL A 147 -11.61 -0.35 9.01
N PHE A 148 -10.32 -0.08 9.20
CA PHE A 148 -9.36 -1.10 9.63
C PHE A 148 -9.47 -1.40 11.12
N ASP A 149 -9.77 -0.39 11.95
CA ASP A 149 -10.06 -0.61 13.38
C ASP A 149 -11.31 -1.45 13.56
N TRP A 150 -12.34 -1.17 12.77
CA TRP A 150 -13.57 -1.95 12.74
C TRP A 150 -13.31 -3.42 12.32
N LEU A 151 -12.53 -3.63 11.25
CA LEU A 151 -12.16 -4.97 10.78
C LEU A 151 -11.39 -5.74 11.86
N GLN A 152 -10.45 -5.08 12.52
CA GLN A 152 -9.67 -5.69 13.59
C GLN A 152 -10.56 -6.10 14.77
N GLU A 153 -11.41 -5.19 15.26
CA GLU A 153 -12.30 -5.43 16.38
C GLU A 153 -13.29 -6.56 16.08
N LYS A 154 -13.99 -6.46 14.93
CA LYS A 154 -15.01 -7.45 14.56
C LYS A 154 -14.45 -8.82 14.19
N GLY A 155 -13.24 -8.85 13.66
CA GLY A 155 -12.53 -10.08 13.32
C GLY A 155 -11.68 -10.64 14.45
N ASN A 156 -11.49 -9.90 15.54
CA ASN A 156 -10.51 -10.20 16.59
C ASN A 156 -9.14 -10.56 15.98
N VAL A 157 -8.70 -9.73 15.00
CA VAL A 157 -7.47 -9.98 14.23
C VAL A 157 -6.28 -9.41 14.98
N ASP A 158 -5.21 -10.21 15.10
CA ASP A 158 -3.95 -9.78 15.67
C ASP A 158 -3.39 -8.56 14.92
N GLU A 159 -2.77 -7.62 15.64
CA GLU A 159 -2.25 -6.37 15.08
C GLU A 159 -1.20 -6.60 13.99
N HIS A 160 -0.29 -7.56 14.22
CA HIS A 160 0.73 -7.90 13.23
C HIS A 160 0.09 -8.51 11.98
N GLU A 161 -0.95 -9.33 12.15
CA GLU A 161 -1.71 -9.92 11.05
C GLU A 161 -2.47 -8.87 10.25
N MET A 162 -3.01 -7.82 10.91
CA MET A 162 -3.61 -6.67 10.20
C MET A 162 -2.62 -6.06 9.21
N HIS A 163 -1.37 -5.81 9.64
CA HIS A 163 -0.32 -5.24 8.78
C HIS A 163 0.27 -6.22 7.76
N ARG A 164 0.01 -7.52 7.92
CA ARG A 164 0.39 -8.56 6.97
C ARG A 164 -0.64 -8.75 5.86
N VAL A 165 -1.92 -8.57 6.15
CA VAL A 165 -3.01 -8.85 5.19
C VAL A 165 -3.52 -7.58 4.53
N LEU A 166 -3.57 -6.47 5.29
CA LEU A 166 -4.17 -5.21 4.86
C LEU A 166 -3.13 -4.09 4.81
N ASN A 167 -3.45 -3.04 4.06
CA ASN A 167 -2.59 -1.86 3.96
C ASN A 167 -2.68 -0.91 5.17
N CYS A 168 -3.65 -1.10 6.06
CA CYS A 168 -3.88 -0.34 7.29
C CYS A 168 -3.85 1.20 7.11
N GLY A 169 -4.22 1.69 5.93
CA GLY A 169 -4.24 3.12 5.61
C GLY A 169 -3.02 3.63 4.83
N VAL A 170 -2.03 2.78 4.58
CA VAL A 170 -0.83 3.09 3.79
C VAL A 170 -0.95 2.50 2.39
N GLY A 171 -1.12 3.32 1.37
CA GLY A 171 -1.29 2.80 0.01
C GLY A 171 0.01 2.75 -0.81
N MET A 172 0.96 3.64 -0.51
CA MET A 172 2.25 3.71 -1.20
C MET A 172 3.36 4.05 -0.19
N VAL A 173 4.50 3.37 -0.31
CA VAL A 173 5.72 3.70 0.44
C VAL A 173 6.81 4.10 -0.55
N ILE A 174 7.54 5.18 -0.26
CA ILE A 174 8.57 5.77 -1.11
C ILE A 174 9.84 5.90 -0.28
N CYS A 175 10.97 5.43 -0.80
CA CYS A 175 12.28 5.58 -0.17
C CYS A 175 13.06 6.72 -0.82
N VAL A 176 13.56 7.65 0.02
CA VAL A 176 14.40 8.78 -0.40
C VAL A 176 15.57 8.94 0.58
N ALA A 177 16.63 9.66 0.19
CA ALA A 177 17.68 10.01 1.16
C ALA A 177 17.12 10.94 2.24
N GLN A 178 17.65 10.84 3.45
CA GLN A 178 17.21 11.69 4.58
C GLN A 178 17.29 13.19 4.27
N ALA A 179 18.30 13.61 3.48
CA ALA A 179 18.45 15.00 3.07
C ALA A 179 17.35 15.47 2.11
N ASP A 180 16.68 14.56 1.41
CA ASP A 180 15.69 14.87 0.38
C ASP A 180 14.24 14.81 0.90
N VAL A 181 14.04 14.48 2.18
CA VAL A 181 12.70 14.28 2.78
C VAL A 181 11.82 15.50 2.57
N GLU A 182 12.25 16.69 2.97
CA GLU A 182 11.44 17.90 2.85
C GLU A 182 11.11 18.24 1.40
N THR A 183 12.07 18.05 0.49
CA THR A 183 11.86 18.26 -0.95
C THR A 183 10.76 17.31 -1.46
N ALA A 184 10.86 16.02 -1.13
CA ALA A 184 9.88 15.03 -1.56
C ALA A 184 8.48 15.29 -0.97
N LEU A 185 8.41 15.60 0.34
CA LEU A 185 7.14 15.92 1.00
C LEU A 185 6.46 17.13 0.37
N ASN A 186 7.22 18.18 0.05
CA ASN A 186 6.67 19.41 -0.54
C ASN A 186 6.12 19.16 -1.96
N VAL A 187 6.87 18.47 -2.82
CA VAL A 187 6.39 18.12 -4.17
C VAL A 187 5.14 17.26 -4.14
N LEU A 188 5.07 16.29 -3.22
CA LEU A 188 3.89 15.45 -3.06
C LEU A 188 2.67 16.24 -2.53
N ARG A 189 2.88 17.17 -1.57
CA ARG A 189 1.82 18.07 -1.07
C ARG A 189 1.30 19.00 -2.17
N GLU A 190 2.19 19.58 -2.97
CA GLU A 190 1.80 20.39 -4.13
C GLU A 190 1.03 19.59 -5.19
N ALA A 191 1.28 18.28 -5.28
CA ALA A 191 0.52 17.37 -6.13
C ALA A 191 -0.84 16.95 -5.53
N GLY A 192 -1.21 17.47 -4.34
CA GLY A 192 -2.47 17.19 -3.66
C GLY A 192 -2.47 15.95 -2.77
N GLU A 193 -1.28 15.40 -2.48
CA GLU A 193 -1.12 14.27 -1.57
C GLU A 193 -0.97 14.74 -0.11
N GLN A 194 -1.12 13.79 0.82
CA GLN A 194 -0.88 13.97 2.25
C GLN A 194 0.25 13.03 2.69
N PRO A 195 1.50 13.30 2.28
CA PRO A 195 2.63 12.44 2.63
C PRO A 195 3.07 12.65 4.08
N TRP A 196 3.60 11.59 4.68
CA TRP A 196 4.28 11.66 5.97
C TRP A 196 5.49 10.73 5.99
N VAL A 197 6.38 10.92 6.97
CA VAL A 197 7.48 10.00 7.25
C VAL A 197 6.92 8.83 8.06
N ILE A 198 7.04 7.61 7.53
CA ILE A 198 6.54 6.39 8.17
C ILE A 198 7.65 5.62 8.88
N GLY A 199 8.91 5.89 8.55
CA GLY A 199 10.04 5.18 9.12
C GLY A 199 11.34 5.46 8.40
N GLN A 200 12.28 4.53 8.52
CA GLN A 200 13.62 4.65 7.96
C GLN A 200 14.17 3.29 7.53
N ILE A 201 15.26 3.33 6.77
CA ILE A 201 16.03 2.14 6.43
C ILE A 201 17.17 1.97 7.43
N ALA A 202 17.29 0.77 7.99
CA ALA A 202 18.40 0.33 8.82
C ALA A 202 19.21 -0.78 8.13
N THR A 203 20.36 -1.11 8.68
CA THR A 203 21.09 -2.32 8.29
C THR A 203 20.43 -3.51 8.98
N ALA A 204 20.04 -4.51 8.22
CA ALA A 204 19.46 -5.74 8.76
C ALA A 204 20.53 -6.54 9.54
N ALA A 205 20.19 -7.02 10.73
CA ALA A 205 20.98 -8.05 11.38
C ALA A 205 20.88 -9.38 10.62
N GLU A 206 21.84 -10.26 10.78
CA GLU A 206 21.81 -11.58 10.16
C GLU A 206 20.55 -12.37 10.60
N GLY A 207 19.76 -12.82 9.62
CA GLY A 207 18.52 -13.55 9.89
C GLY A 207 17.34 -12.69 10.30
N ALA A 208 17.48 -11.36 10.40
CA ALA A 208 16.37 -10.47 10.72
C ALA A 208 15.36 -10.35 9.54
N ALA A 209 14.10 -10.11 9.89
CA ALA A 209 13.09 -9.76 8.90
C ALA A 209 13.43 -8.43 8.21
N GLN A 210 13.09 -8.31 6.92
CA GLN A 210 13.36 -7.07 6.17
C GLN A 210 12.42 -5.91 6.53
N VAL A 211 11.34 -6.17 7.28
CA VAL A 211 10.47 -5.14 7.85
C VAL A 211 10.32 -5.39 9.34
N GLU A 212 10.57 -4.35 10.11
CA GLU A 212 10.32 -4.28 11.55
C GLU A 212 9.21 -3.24 11.78
N LEU A 213 8.15 -3.66 12.45
CA LEU A 213 7.08 -2.76 12.88
C LEU A 213 7.34 -2.33 14.33
N GLN A 214 7.46 -1.02 14.56
CA GLN A 214 7.63 -0.43 15.89
C GLN A 214 6.32 0.18 16.39
N ASN A 215 6.20 0.30 17.72
CA ASN A 215 5.04 0.88 18.39
C ASN A 215 3.70 0.15 18.10
N ILE A 216 3.78 -1.16 17.85
CA ILE A 216 2.62 -2.02 17.75
C ILE A 216 1.88 -1.98 19.10
N LYS A 217 0.56 -1.73 19.04
CA LYS A 217 -0.28 -1.80 20.22
C LYS A 217 -0.40 -3.26 20.67
N ALA A 218 -0.01 -3.54 21.91
CA ALA A 218 -0.34 -4.82 22.53
C ALA A 218 -1.87 -4.92 22.70
N HIS A 219 -2.45 -6.03 22.31
CA HIS A 219 -3.84 -6.37 22.60
C HIS A 219 -4.00 -6.75 24.05
#